data_95194e1c23443fd8df3a5a47afe63663
#
_entry.id   95194e1c23443fd8df3a5a47afe63663
#
_cell.length_a   1.000
_cell.length_b   1.000
_cell.length_c   1.000
_cell.angle_alpha   90.00
_cell.angle_beta   90.00
_cell.angle_gamma   90.00
#
_symmetry.space_group_name_H-M   'P 1'
#
loop_
_entity.id
_entity.type
_entity.pdbx_description
1 polymer ?
#
loop_
_entity_poly.entity_id
_entity_poly.type
_entity_poly.pdbx_seq_one_letter_code
_entity_poly.pdbx_strand_id
1 'polypeptide(L)'
;NTNLTLKDYVQNLSTFYKNVDKSSPSLIPTQKNIEKLNDVAFIQREDIRSDAGLSGADKLKLFKEIAQIVKEAEYKINKEAGLIYKEEPEIRHMLSPEELSVFTKRIEDVYQGKAKPKVTKEEAIQAVSTGTSSSVSTSSQSIVTSNGETKKDYQASKWFKESGKWYYNDLSGNLVRNRWVGRYYLKADASMAASEWIYDEDYKSWFYVDSTGGYVEKAWQGEYYLKRGGYMAKSEWVFDSQYDSWYYLNQDGKYARNQWIKDGDKWYYLLADGKLAKNMTVNGYKVNEKGEWV
;
A
#
# COMPACT_ATOMS: atom_id res chain seq x y z
N ASN A 1 -28.91 -1.49 8.44
CA ASN A 1 -27.90 -1.23 7.37
C ASN A 1 -27.72 0.25 7.22
N THR A 2 -27.02 0.90 8.13
CA THR A 2 -26.58 2.27 7.97
C THR A 2 -25.39 2.26 7.01
N ASN A 3 -25.63 2.64 5.75
CA ASN A 3 -24.56 2.98 4.83
C ASN A 3 -23.74 4.10 5.47
N LEU A 4 -22.44 3.85 5.64
CA LEU A 4 -21.54 4.83 6.19
C LEU A 4 -21.39 5.97 5.20
N THR A 5 -21.58 7.19 5.70
CA THR A 5 -21.32 8.39 4.91
C THR A 5 -19.83 8.66 4.82
N LEU A 6 -19.41 9.47 3.85
CA LEU A 6 -18.04 10.01 3.77
C LEU A 6 -17.59 10.60 5.12
N LYS A 7 -18.53 11.29 5.83
CA LYS A 7 -18.33 11.82 7.17
C LYS A 7 -17.93 10.74 8.20
N ASP A 8 -18.58 9.58 8.16
CA ASP A 8 -18.33 8.49 9.12
C ASP A 8 -16.93 7.88 8.92
N TYR A 9 -16.48 7.76 7.67
CA TYR A 9 -15.14 7.28 7.35
C TYR A 9 -14.04 8.26 7.79
N VAL A 10 -14.25 9.56 7.60
CA VAL A 10 -13.31 10.60 8.00
C VAL A 10 -13.10 10.62 9.51
N GLN A 11 -14.16 10.47 10.29
CA GLN A 11 -14.07 10.49 11.76
C GLN A 11 -13.22 9.34 12.31
N ASN A 12 -13.23 8.21 11.64
CA ASN A 12 -12.57 7.01 12.10
C ASN A 12 -11.04 7.02 11.90
N LEU A 13 -10.53 7.67 10.84
CA LEU A 13 -9.10 7.75 10.55
C LEU A 13 -8.31 8.67 11.49
N SER A 14 -8.87 9.81 11.95
CA SER A 14 -8.11 10.76 12.76
C SER A 14 -7.82 10.25 14.17
N THR A 15 -8.72 9.48 14.76
CA THR A 15 -8.51 8.91 16.10
C THR A 15 -7.51 7.75 16.08
N PHE A 16 -7.57 6.91 15.05
CA PHE A 16 -6.55 5.89 14.80
C PHE A 16 -5.16 6.51 14.65
N TYR A 17 -5.04 7.55 13.85
CA TYR A 17 -3.83 8.30 13.64
C TYR A 17 -3.24 8.87 14.95
N LYS A 18 -4.09 9.47 15.79
CA LYS A 18 -3.66 9.99 17.09
C LYS A 18 -3.13 8.91 18.03
N ASN A 19 -3.67 7.68 17.95
CA ASN A 19 -3.23 6.59 18.81
C ASN A 19 -1.95 5.92 18.32
N VAL A 20 -1.72 5.90 17.02
CA VAL A 20 -0.46 5.41 16.44
C VAL A 20 0.72 6.29 16.82
N ASP A 21 0.51 7.61 16.99
CA ASP A 21 1.55 8.53 17.45
C ASP A 21 2.10 8.23 18.86
N LYS A 22 1.41 7.41 19.64
CA LYS A 22 1.83 6.99 20.99
C LYS A 22 2.57 5.65 21.00
N SER A 23 3.04 5.21 19.85
CA SER A 23 3.73 3.93 19.73
C SER A 23 5.05 3.87 20.49
N SER A 24 5.45 2.66 20.87
CA SER A 24 6.68 2.39 21.60
C SER A 24 7.93 2.81 20.78
N PRO A 25 8.96 3.38 21.43
CA PRO A 25 10.22 3.72 20.79
C PRO A 25 11.08 2.51 20.39
N SER A 26 10.70 1.29 20.77
CA SER A 26 11.45 0.10 20.39
C SER A 26 11.13 -0.38 18.97
N LEU A 27 12.14 -0.89 18.27
CA LEU A 27 12.03 -1.29 16.86
C LEU A 27 10.95 -2.36 16.63
N ILE A 28 10.89 -3.41 17.43
CA ILE A 28 9.95 -4.52 17.28
C ILE A 28 8.49 -4.07 17.49
N PRO A 29 8.14 -3.39 18.58
CA PRO A 29 6.82 -2.81 18.75
C PRO A 29 6.46 -1.80 17.68
N THR A 30 7.43 -1.01 17.20
CA THR A 30 7.24 -0.04 16.13
C THR A 30 6.82 -0.73 14.83
N GLN A 31 7.53 -1.78 14.43
CA GLN A 31 7.17 -2.58 13.24
C GLN A 31 5.78 -3.20 13.36
N LYS A 32 5.45 -3.77 14.52
CA LYS A 32 4.11 -4.33 14.78
C LYS A 32 3.03 -3.27 14.68
N ASN A 33 3.27 -2.06 15.16
CA ASN A 33 2.32 -0.95 15.04
C ASN A 33 2.13 -0.53 13.58
N ILE A 34 3.20 -0.48 12.80
CA ILE A 34 3.12 -0.19 11.36
C ILE A 34 2.36 -1.30 10.63
N GLU A 35 2.62 -2.56 10.94
CA GLU A 35 1.89 -3.69 10.35
C GLU A 35 0.39 -3.62 10.67
N LYS A 36 0.05 -3.35 11.92
CA LYS A 36 -1.34 -3.19 12.34
C LYS A 36 -2.03 -1.99 11.68
N LEU A 37 -1.33 -0.86 11.55
CA LEU A 37 -1.80 0.31 10.80
C LEU A 37 -2.17 -0.06 9.37
N ASN A 38 -1.31 -0.81 8.70
CA ASN A 38 -1.55 -1.21 7.32
C ASN A 38 -2.64 -2.27 7.17
N ASP A 39 -2.77 -3.17 8.13
CA ASP A 39 -3.87 -4.13 8.16
C ASP A 39 -5.22 -3.42 8.26
N VAL A 40 -5.32 -2.43 9.15
CA VAL A 40 -6.54 -1.63 9.31
C VAL A 40 -6.82 -0.79 8.06
N ALA A 41 -5.78 -0.18 7.48
CA ALA A 41 -5.92 0.57 6.23
C ALA A 41 -6.40 -0.32 5.07
N PHE A 42 -5.92 -1.56 5.00
CA PHE A 42 -6.38 -2.55 4.02
C PHE A 42 -7.87 -2.87 4.19
N ILE A 43 -8.30 -3.19 5.41
CA ILE A 43 -9.70 -3.45 5.73
C ILE A 43 -10.57 -2.25 5.39
N GLN A 44 -10.11 -1.04 5.69
CA GLN A 44 -10.84 0.19 5.40
C GLN A 44 -11.00 0.43 3.90
N ARG A 45 -9.98 0.13 3.10
CA ARG A 45 -10.09 0.21 1.63
C ARG A 45 -11.13 -0.76 1.10
N GLU A 46 -11.19 -1.98 1.62
CA GLU A 46 -12.19 -2.96 1.21
C GLU A 46 -13.61 -2.55 1.65
N ASP A 47 -13.78 -1.98 2.83
CA ASP A 47 -15.05 -1.40 3.27
C ASP A 47 -15.53 -0.30 2.32
N ILE A 48 -14.64 0.62 1.95
CA ILE A 48 -14.95 1.71 1.00
C ILE A 48 -15.29 1.13 -0.38
N ARG A 49 -14.52 0.17 -0.85
CA ARG A 49 -14.75 -0.46 -2.17
C ARG A 49 -16.13 -1.12 -2.23
N SER A 50 -16.56 -1.78 -1.17
CA SER A 50 -17.85 -2.48 -1.07
C SER A 50 -19.03 -1.58 -0.77
N ASP A 51 -18.81 -0.30 -0.43
CA ASP A 51 -19.89 0.63 -0.09
C ASP A 51 -20.61 1.14 -1.35
N ALA A 52 -21.81 0.61 -1.58
CA ALA A 52 -22.65 0.99 -2.71
C ALA A 52 -23.21 2.43 -2.61
N GLY A 53 -23.15 3.04 -1.42
CA GLY A 53 -23.59 4.43 -1.19
C GLY A 53 -22.58 5.49 -1.59
N LEU A 54 -21.32 5.08 -1.91
CA LEU A 54 -20.27 5.98 -2.32
C LEU A 54 -20.10 6.00 -3.84
N SER A 55 -19.95 7.20 -4.42
CA SER A 55 -19.57 7.34 -5.81
C SER A 55 -18.14 6.86 -6.06
N GLY A 56 -17.79 6.54 -7.30
CA GLY A 56 -16.43 6.18 -7.66
C GLY A 56 -15.41 7.29 -7.37
N ALA A 57 -15.81 8.55 -7.56
CA ALA A 57 -14.99 9.71 -7.24
C ALA A 57 -14.73 9.83 -5.72
N ASP A 58 -15.75 9.62 -4.90
CA ASP A 58 -15.61 9.64 -3.44
C ASP A 58 -14.74 8.48 -2.95
N LYS A 59 -14.91 7.29 -3.50
CA LYS A 59 -14.04 6.14 -3.19
C LYS A 59 -12.57 6.44 -3.48
N LEU A 60 -12.27 7.00 -4.65
CA LEU A 60 -10.91 7.37 -5.03
C LEU A 60 -10.32 8.43 -4.09
N LYS A 61 -11.12 9.43 -3.74
CA LYS A 61 -10.73 10.46 -2.78
C LYS A 61 -10.36 9.86 -1.43
N LEU A 62 -11.17 8.93 -0.92
CA LEU A 62 -10.92 8.24 0.35
C LEU A 62 -9.69 7.33 0.30
N PHE A 63 -9.45 6.63 -0.80
CA PHE A 63 -8.24 5.82 -0.96
C PHE A 63 -6.98 6.69 -0.91
N LYS A 64 -7.00 7.87 -1.55
CA LYS A 64 -5.88 8.82 -1.50
C LYS A 64 -5.66 9.36 -0.09
N GLU A 65 -6.74 9.67 0.64
CA GLU A 65 -6.64 10.09 2.05
C GLU A 65 -6.03 9.01 2.95
N ILE A 66 -6.45 7.76 2.82
CA ILE A 66 -5.87 6.64 3.56
C ILE A 66 -4.37 6.54 3.31
N ALA A 67 -3.95 6.61 2.06
CA ALA A 67 -2.54 6.53 1.70
C ALA A 67 -1.71 7.66 2.35
N GLN A 68 -2.23 8.87 2.40
CA GLN A 68 -1.57 10.01 3.02
C GLN A 68 -1.45 9.87 4.53
N ILE A 69 -2.52 9.45 5.19
CA ILE A 69 -2.54 9.22 6.64
C ILE A 69 -1.56 8.12 7.03
N VAL A 70 -1.53 7.02 6.29
CA VAL A 70 -0.58 5.93 6.53
C VAL A 70 0.86 6.43 6.40
N LYS A 71 1.16 7.20 5.36
CA LYS A 71 2.49 7.78 5.13
C LYS A 71 2.94 8.68 6.28
N GLU A 72 2.07 9.55 6.76
CA GLU A 72 2.35 10.45 7.87
C GLU A 72 2.52 9.67 9.19
N ALA A 73 1.65 8.70 9.45
CA ALA A 73 1.74 7.86 10.64
C ALA A 73 3.04 7.03 10.65
N GLU A 74 3.42 6.42 9.54
CA GLU A 74 4.67 5.68 9.43
C GLU A 74 5.89 6.58 9.68
N TYR A 75 5.89 7.79 9.12
CA TYR A 75 6.96 8.75 9.38
C TYR A 75 7.11 9.06 10.87
N LYS A 76 6.03 9.38 11.56
CA LYS A 76 6.04 9.72 12.98
C LYS A 76 6.46 8.53 13.84
N ILE A 77 5.93 7.34 13.57
CA ILE A 77 6.30 6.11 14.28
C ILE A 77 7.80 5.85 14.17
N ASN A 78 8.35 5.96 12.98
CA ASN A 78 9.78 5.73 12.75
C ASN A 78 10.65 6.82 13.37
N LYS A 79 10.22 8.07 13.31
CA LYS A 79 10.93 9.19 13.93
C LYS A 79 11.00 9.04 15.45
N GLU A 80 9.91 8.65 16.09
CA GLU A 80 9.89 8.38 17.54
C GLU A 80 10.76 7.19 17.94
N ALA A 81 10.90 6.21 17.07
CA ALA A 81 11.80 5.06 17.26
C ALA A 81 13.28 5.41 17.03
N GLY A 82 13.59 6.64 16.64
CA GLY A 82 14.97 7.06 16.36
C GLY A 82 15.53 6.55 15.03
N LEU A 83 14.69 6.12 14.13
CA LEU A 83 15.10 5.69 12.80
C LEU A 83 15.43 6.90 11.91
N ILE A 84 16.31 6.68 10.91
CA ILE A 84 16.75 7.75 10.02
C ILE A 84 15.63 8.12 9.05
N TYR A 85 15.19 9.39 9.13
CA TYR A 85 14.25 9.99 8.18
C TYR A 85 14.77 11.35 7.72
N LYS A 86 14.68 11.62 6.43
CA LYS A 86 15.17 12.86 5.82
C LYS A 86 14.34 14.06 6.21
N GLU A 87 13.10 14.03 5.80
CA GLU A 87 12.18 15.15 5.93
C GLU A 87 10.78 14.61 6.24
N GLU A 88 10.01 15.41 6.94
CA GLU A 88 8.61 15.15 7.14
C GLU A 88 7.91 15.11 5.78
N PRO A 89 7.15 14.05 5.46
CA PRO A 89 6.47 13.96 4.18
C PRO A 89 5.43 15.07 4.08
N GLU A 90 5.42 15.78 2.95
CA GLU A 90 4.35 16.70 2.66
C GLU A 90 3.04 15.92 2.47
N ILE A 91 2.04 16.24 3.27
CA ILE A 91 0.74 15.59 3.24
C ILE A 91 -0.31 16.63 2.89
N ARG A 92 -1.00 16.40 1.79
CA ARG A 92 -2.10 17.24 1.32
C ARG A 92 -3.40 16.50 1.47
N HIS A 93 -4.12 16.77 2.55
CA HIS A 93 -5.44 16.22 2.75
C HIS A 93 -6.45 16.87 1.81
N MET A 94 -7.26 16.05 1.16
CA MET A 94 -8.38 16.51 0.31
C MET A 94 -9.68 16.68 1.08
N LEU A 95 -9.71 16.23 2.33
CA LEU A 95 -10.83 16.33 3.24
C LEU A 95 -10.63 17.55 4.14
N SER A 96 -11.73 18.22 4.50
CA SER A 96 -11.67 19.27 5.52
C SER A 96 -11.24 18.69 6.87
N PRO A 97 -10.72 19.51 7.82
CA PRO A 97 -10.39 19.03 9.16
C PRO A 97 -11.56 18.36 9.87
N GLU A 98 -12.78 18.84 9.66
CA GLU A 98 -14.00 18.25 10.23
C GLU A 98 -14.31 16.91 9.58
N GLU A 99 -14.25 16.79 8.26
CA GLU A 99 -14.42 15.55 7.53
C GLU A 99 -13.34 14.53 7.91
N LEU A 100 -12.10 14.98 8.02
CA LEU A 100 -10.98 14.13 8.42
C LEU A 100 -11.16 13.62 9.87
N SER A 101 -11.63 14.47 10.78
CA SER A 101 -11.92 14.09 12.16
C SER A 101 -13.04 13.04 12.24
N VAL A 102 -14.05 13.15 11.40
CA VAL A 102 -15.15 12.17 11.33
C VAL A 102 -14.68 10.84 10.73
N PHE A 103 -13.82 10.89 9.72
CA PHE A 103 -13.32 9.70 9.04
C PHE A 103 -12.42 8.81 9.92
N THR A 104 -11.74 9.38 10.90
CA THR A 104 -10.75 8.66 11.70
C THR A 104 -11.32 7.87 12.88
N LYS A 105 -12.47 8.26 13.42
CA LYS A 105 -13.03 7.62 14.62
C LYS A 105 -13.38 6.14 14.42
N ARG A 106 -13.83 5.76 13.27
CA ARG A 106 -14.23 4.36 13.01
C ARG A 106 -13.06 3.41 12.88
N ILE A 107 -11.95 3.85 12.31
CA ILE A 107 -10.75 3.02 12.24
C ILE A 107 -10.24 2.74 13.65
N GLU A 108 -10.31 3.72 14.56
CA GLU A 108 -9.97 3.49 15.95
C GLU A 108 -10.89 2.47 16.61
N ASP A 109 -12.19 2.58 16.39
CA ASP A 109 -13.16 1.64 16.95
C ASP A 109 -12.90 0.21 16.45
N VAL A 110 -12.57 0.04 15.18
CA VAL A 110 -12.14 -1.25 14.62
C VAL A 110 -10.79 -1.70 15.21
N TYR A 111 -9.82 -0.79 15.29
CA TYR A 111 -8.49 -1.07 15.84
C TYR A 111 -8.53 -1.46 17.31
N GLN A 112 -9.42 -0.85 18.09
CA GLN A 112 -9.60 -1.12 19.51
C GLN A 112 -10.59 -2.28 19.77
N GLY A 113 -11.18 -2.87 18.73
CA GLY A 113 -12.18 -3.93 18.85
C GLY A 113 -13.54 -3.46 19.34
N LYS A 114 -13.80 -2.14 19.36
CA LYS A 114 -15.08 -1.56 19.77
C LYS A 114 -16.17 -1.65 18.70
N ALA A 115 -15.76 -1.70 17.44
CA ALA A 115 -16.66 -1.92 16.31
C ALA A 115 -16.14 -3.09 15.48
N LYS A 116 -17.05 -3.89 14.95
CA LYS A 116 -16.69 -4.90 13.96
C LYS A 116 -16.48 -4.21 12.60
N PRO A 117 -15.39 -4.50 11.86
CA PRO A 117 -15.28 -4.06 10.49
C PRO A 117 -16.42 -4.66 9.68
N LYS A 118 -16.87 -3.98 8.64
CA LYS A 118 -17.85 -4.54 7.69
C LYS A 118 -17.31 -5.78 6.99
N VAL A 119 -16.00 -5.79 6.75
CA VAL A 119 -15.25 -6.88 6.16
C VAL A 119 -14.13 -7.24 7.11
N THR A 120 -13.99 -8.51 7.47
CA THR A 120 -12.85 -8.98 8.25
C THR A 120 -11.60 -9.04 7.37
N LYS A 121 -10.42 -9.09 8.01
CA LYS A 121 -9.16 -9.25 7.27
C LYS A 121 -9.16 -10.52 6.42
N GLU A 122 -9.67 -11.62 6.96
CA GLU A 122 -9.77 -12.90 6.27
C GLU A 122 -10.73 -12.84 5.08
N GLU A 123 -11.87 -12.21 5.23
CA GLU A 123 -12.82 -11.98 4.14
C GLU A 123 -12.23 -11.08 3.05
N ALA A 124 -11.53 -10.01 3.44
CA ALA A 124 -10.86 -9.13 2.50
C ALA A 124 -9.74 -9.84 1.74
N ILE A 125 -8.92 -10.64 2.42
CA ILE A 125 -7.87 -11.47 1.80
C ILE A 125 -8.49 -12.50 0.87
N GLN A 126 -9.56 -13.17 1.31
CA GLN A 126 -10.25 -14.18 0.52
C GLN A 126 -10.92 -13.56 -0.71
N ALA A 127 -11.55 -12.37 -0.59
CA ALA A 127 -12.11 -11.64 -1.71
C ALA A 127 -11.05 -11.27 -2.75
N VAL A 128 -9.85 -10.86 -2.31
CA VAL A 128 -8.70 -10.59 -3.18
C VAL A 128 -8.19 -11.88 -3.84
N SER A 129 -8.13 -12.99 -3.11
CA SER A 129 -7.61 -14.28 -3.60
C SER A 129 -8.58 -15.01 -4.52
N THR A 130 -9.89 -14.91 -4.26
CA THR A 130 -10.94 -15.62 -4.98
C THR A 130 -11.71 -14.75 -5.97
N GLY A 131 -11.52 -13.43 -5.93
CA GLY A 131 -12.26 -12.47 -6.73
C GLY A 131 -13.74 -12.36 -6.36
N THR A 132 -14.11 -12.83 -5.18
CA THR A 132 -15.47 -12.65 -4.66
C THR A 132 -15.52 -11.47 -3.72
N SER A 133 -16.06 -10.34 -4.17
CA SER A 133 -16.68 -9.41 -3.24
C SER A 133 -17.96 -10.06 -2.71
N SER A 134 -18.11 -10.08 -1.39
CA SER A 134 -19.22 -10.71 -0.72
C SER A 134 -20.57 -10.36 -1.32
N SER A 135 -21.21 -11.39 -1.86
CA SER A 135 -22.64 -11.63 -2.05
C SER A 135 -23.53 -10.49 -2.54
N VAL A 136 -23.90 -10.54 -3.77
CA VAL A 136 -25.31 -10.62 -4.11
C VAL A 136 -25.47 -11.77 -5.12
N SER A 137 -26.12 -12.83 -4.70
CA SER A 137 -26.64 -13.85 -5.61
C SER A 137 -27.65 -13.18 -6.52
N THR A 138 -27.25 -12.85 -7.72
CA THR A 138 -28.17 -12.48 -8.78
C THR A 138 -28.08 -13.53 -9.87
N SER A 139 -29.22 -14.11 -10.11
CA SER A 139 -29.52 -15.03 -11.19
C SER A 139 -28.95 -14.53 -12.52
N SER A 140 -28.31 -15.46 -13.21
CA SER A 140 -27.78 -15.31 -14.56
C SER A 140 -28.87 -14.77 -15.51
N GLN A 141 -28.70 -13.55 -16.00
CA GLN A 141 -29.44 -13.05 -17.13
C GLN A 141 -28.49 -12.65 -18.25
N SER A 142 -28.66 -13.32 -19.39
CA SER A 142 -27.92 -13.01 -20.62
C SER A 142 -28.34 -11.64 -21.13
N ILE A 143 -27.43 -10.70 -21.20
CA ILE A 143 -27.66 -9.38 -21.80
C ILE A 143 -27.17 -9.44 -23.26
N VAL A 144 -28.08 -9.33 -24.20
CA VAL A 144 -27.76 -9.16 -25.61
C VAL A 144 -27.49 -7.67 -25.87
N THR A 145 -26.30 -7.35 -26.31
CA THR A 145 -25.96 -6.00 -26.75
C THR A 145 -26.35 -5.81 -28.22
N SER A 146 -26.70 -4.58 -28.62
CA SER A 146 -27.19 -4.20 -29.92
C SER A 146 -26.27 -4.50 -31.13
N ASN A 147 -25.10 -5.06 -30.91
CA ASN A 147 -24.12 -5.41 -31.94
C ASN A 147 -23.98 -6.92 -32.21
N GLY A 148 -24.91 -7.75 -31.72
CA GLY A 148 -24.93 -9.17 -32.04
C GLY A 148 -23.82 -10.03 -31.44
N GLU A 149 -22.95 -9.48 -30.63
CA GLU A 149 -21.99 -10.26 -29.88
C GLU A 149 -22.65 -10.77 -28.58
N THR A 150 -22.76 -12.08 -28.46
CA THR A 150 -23.11 -12.72 -27.19
C THR A 150 -22.01 -12.45 -26.16
N LYS A 151 -22.24 -11.52 -25.27
CA LYS A 151 -21.42 -11.42 -24.09
C LYS A 151 -21.57 -12.74 -23.33
N LYS A 152 -20.46 -13.45 -23.14
CA LYS A 152 -20.41 -14.56 -22.20
C LYS A 152 -20.91 -14.07 -20.86
N ASP A 153 -21.75 -14.85 -20.21
CA ASP A 153 -22.42 -14.53 -18.95
C ASP A 153 -21.39 -14.55 -17.80
N TYR A 154 -20.63 -13.47 -17.68
CA TYR A 154 -19.67 -13.30 -16.60
C TYR A 154 -20.38 -12.69 -15.39
N GLN A 155 -20.30 -13.40 -14.26
CA GLN A 155 -20.85 -12.90 -13.01
C GLN A 155 -20.14 -11.62 -12.59
N ALA A 156 -20.89 -10.64 -12.08
CA ALA A 156 -20.35 -9.40 -11.52
C ALA A 156 -19.38 -9.65 -10.36
N SER A 157 -18.36 -8.80 -10.22
CA SER A 157 -17.36 -8.87 -9.16
C SER A 157 -16.67 -10.23 -9.03
N LYS A 158 -16.32 -10.83 -10.15
CA LYS A 158 -15.79 -12.20 -10.16
C LYS A 158 -14.54 -12.34 -11.01
N TRP A 159 -13.57 -13.09 -10.47
CA TRP A 159 -12.43 -13.61 -11.21
C TRP A 159 -12.83 -14.82 -12.04
N PHE A 160 -12.31 -14.89 -13.25
CA PHE A 160 -12.46 -16.06 -14.12
C PHE A 160 -11.18 -16.28 -14.94
N LYS A 161 -10.97 -17.53 -15.37
CA LYS A 161 -9.82 -17.91 -16.18
C LYS A 161 -10.28 -18.31 -17.58
N GLU A 162 -9.63 -17.76 -18.59
CA GLU A 162 -9.88 -18.10 -19.97
C GLU A 162 -8.56 -18.15 -20.74
N SER A 163 -8.34 -19.21 -21.52
CA SER A 163 -7.11 -19.40 -22.29
C SER A 163 -5.81 -19.24 -21.45
N GLY A 164 -5.85 -19.72 -20.23
CA GLY A 164 -4.71 -19.69 -19.30
C GLY A 164 -4.46 -18.35 -18.61
N LYS A 165 -5.28 -17.34 -18.87
CA LYS A 165 -5.16 -16.00 -18.27
C LYS A 165 -6.31 -15.70 -17.35
N TRP A 166 -6.04 -14.92 -16.28
CA TRP A 166 -7.04 -14.45 -15.35
C TRP A 166 -7.58 -13.09 -15.75
N TYR A 167 -8.89 -12.91 -15.54
CA TYR A 167 -9.66 -11.70 -15.79
C TYR A 167 -10.57 -11.41 -14.61
N TYR A 168 -11.01 -10.18 -14.50
CA TYR A 168 -11.95 -9.76 -13.46
C TYR A 168 -13.08 -8.92 -14.05
N ASN A 169 -14.31 -9.22 -13.62
CA ASN A 169 -15.48 -8.40 -13.91
C ASN A 169 -15.82 -7.51 -12.72
N ASP A 170 -16.15 -6.25 -13.00
CA ASP A 170 -16.62 -5.31 -11.99
C ASP A 170 -18.09 -5.58 -11.57
N LEU A 171 -18.63 -4.70 -10.72
CA LEU A 171 -20.02 -4.79 -10.25
C LEU A 171 -21.05 -4.74 -11.37
N SER A 172 -20.72 -4.14 -12.50
CA SER A 172 -21.57 -4.03 -13.68
C SER A 172 -21.36 -5.16 -14.69
N GLY A 173 -20.50 -6.13 -14.36
CA GLY A 173 -20.16 -7.25 -15.25
C GLY A 173 -19.20 -6.89 -16.37
N ASN A 174 -18.57 -5.72 -16.33
CA ASN A 174 -17.60 -5.28 -17.32
C ASN A 174 -16.19 -5.74 -16.96
N LEU A 175 -15.39 -6.08 -17.98
CA LEU A 175 -13.98 -6.39 -17.79
C LEU A 175 -13.21 -5.18 -17.21
N VAL A 176 -12.45 -5.43 -16.15
CA VAL A 176 -11.54 -4.44 -15.57
C VAL A 176 -10.26 -4.38 -16.39
N ARG A 177 -9.80 -3.16 -16.71
CA ARG A 177 -8.59 -2.89 -17.48
C ARG A 177 -7.79 -1.75 -16.84
N ASN A 178 -6.46 -1.80 -16.98
CA ASN A 178 -5.55 -0.74 -16.55
C ASN A 178 -5.75 -0.30 -15.08
N ARG A 179 -6.00 -1.24 -14.19
CA ARG A 179 -6.14 -0.93 -12.77
C ARG A 179 -5.96 -2.14 -11.87
N TRP A 180 -5.80 -1.84 -10.59
CA TRP A 180 -5.68 -2.83 -9.54
C TRP A 180 -7.05 -3.31 -9.06
N VAL A 181 -7.11 -4.61 -8.80
CA VAL A 181 -8.16 -5.25 -8.02
C VAL A 181 -7.47 -5.95 -6.84
N GLY A 182 -7.50 -5.32 -5.67
CA GLY A 182 -6.72 -5.79 -4.55
C GLY A 182 -5.22 -5.80 -4.87
N ARG A 183 -4.59 -6.95 -4.75
CA ARG A 183 -3.16 -7.14 -5.01
C ARG A 183 -2.81 -7.40 -6.48
N TYR A 184 -3.80 -7.49 -7.35
CA TYR A 184 -3.64 -7.92 -8.75
C TYR A 184 -3.90 -6.78 -9.71
N TYR A 185 -3.12 -6.71 -10.76
CA TYR A 185 -3.26 -5.69 -11.80
C TYR A 185 -3.81 -6.29 -13.08
N LEU A 186 -4.86 -5.67 -13.61
CA LEU A 186 -5.43 -6.01 -14.91
C LEU A 186 -4.86 -5.06 -15.96
N LYS A 187 -4.23 -5.63 -16.98
CA LYS A 187 -3.57 -4.86 -18.05
C LYS A 187 -4.58 -4.26 -19.04
N ALA A 188 -4.06 -3.57 -20.06
CA ALA A 188 -4.88 -2.96 -21.10
C ALA A 188 -5.74 -3.98 -21.88
N ASP A 189 -5.27 -5.22 -22.01
CA ASP A 189 -6.00 -6.34 -22.61
C ASP A 189 -6.94 -7.05 -21.63
N ALA A 190 -7.11 -6.51 -20.42
CA ALA A 190 -7.87 -7.07 -19.31
C ALA A 190 -7.25 -8.30 -18.65
N SER A 191 -6.15 -8.85 -19.15
CA SER A 191 -5.49 -9.99 -18.50
C SER A 191 -4.73 -9.55 -17.25
N MET A 192 -4.71 -10.43 -16.23
CA MET A 192 -3.95 -10.22 -15.02
C MET A 192 -2.46 -10.26 -15.31
N ALA A 193 -1.72 -9.25 -14.84
CA ALA A 193 -0.26 -9.22 -14.91
C ALA A 193 0.37 -10.26 -13.98
N ALA A 194 1.47 -10.87 -14.42
CA ALA A 194 2.26 -11.82 -13.63
C ALA A 194 3.73 -11.75 -14.03
N SER A 195 4.63 -11.84 -13.04
CA SER A 195 6.08 -11.78 -13.22
C SER A 195 6.54 -10.58 -14.05
N GLU A 196 5.99 -9.41 -13.81
CA GLU A 196 6.30 -8.20 -14.57
C GLU A 196 6.25 -6.92 -13.74
N TRP A 197 6.93 -5.90 -14.24
CA TRP A 197 6.87 -4.55 -13.69
C TRP A 197 5.70 -3.77 -14.27
N ILE A 198 5.06 -2.97 -13.43
CA ILE A 198 3.94 -2.12 -13.79
C ILE A 198 4.23 -0.70 -13.32
N TYR A 199 4.17 0.26 -14.24
CA TYR A 199 4.14 1.67 -13.88
C TYR A 199 2.71 2.15 -13.77
N ASP A 200 2.34 2.64 -12.59
CA ASP A 200 1.01 3.18 -12.34
C ASP A 200 1.07 4.71 -12.30
N GLU A 201 0.42 5.34 -13.28
CA GLU A 201 0.39 6.80 -13.41
C GLU A 201 -0.35 7.50 -12.26
N ASP A 202 -1.34 6.84 -11.67
CA ASP A 202 -2.11 7.42 -10.56
C ASP A 202 -1.29 7.46 -9.27
N TYR A 203 -0.50 6.43 -9.04
CA TYR A 203 0.41 6.34 -7.89
C TYR A 203 1.80 6.93 -8.16
N LYS A 204 2.12 7.28 -9.40
CA LYS A 204 3.44 7.78 -9.82
C LYS A 204 4.58 6.87 -9.35
N SER A 205 4.38 5.56 -9.44
CA SER A 205 5.34 4.56 -8.97
C SER A 205 5.37 3.32 -9.84
N TRP A 206 6.52 2.64 -9.81
CA TRP A 206 6.67 1.28 -10.28
C TRP A 206 6.23 0.30 -9.21
N PHE A 207 5.64 -0.79 -9.65
CA PHE A 207 5.25 -1.96 -8.86
C PHE A 207 5.77 -3.22 -9.56
N TYR A 208 6.02 -4.26 -8.79
CA TYR A 208 6.33 -5.57 -9.34
C TYR A 208 5.29 -6.58 -8.86
N VAL A 209 4.74 -7.36 -9.80
CA VAL A 209 3.85 -8.48 -9.49
C VAL A 209 4.58 -9.80 -9.72
N ASP A 210 4.44 -10.73 -8.78
CA ASP A 210 5.09 -12.03 -8.85
C ASP A 210 4.38 -13.00 -9.80
N SER A 211 4.81 -14.26 -9.81
CA SER A 211 4.23 -15.29 -10.68
C SER A 211 2.77 -15.61 -10.38
N THR A 212 2.29 -15.29 -9.18
CA THR A 212 0.88 -15.44 -8.80
C THR A 212 0.03 -14.24 -9.19
N GLY A 213 0.66 -13.15 -9.63
CA GLY A 213 0.04 -11.88 -9.96
C GLY A 213 -0.03 -10.89 -8.80
N GLY A 214 0.22 -11.32 -7.57
CA GLY A 214 0.22 -10.45 -6.41
C GLY A 214 1.37 -9.45 -6.42
N TYR A 215 1.12 -8.18 -6.05
CA TYR A 215 2.23 -7.23 -5.93
C TYR A 215 3.18 -7.63 -4.80
N VAL A 216 4.46 -7.45 -5.08
CA VAL A 216 5.53 -7.65 -4.11
C VAL A 216 5.65 -6.45 -3.20
N GLU A 217 5.79 -6.66 -1.89
CA GLU A 217 6.04 -5.60 -0.92
C GLU A 217 7.02 -6.05 0.16
N LYS A 218 7.72 -5.10 0.77
CA LYS A 218 8.75 -5.36 1.79
C LYS A 218 9.79 -6.39 1.33
N ALA A 219 10.18 -6.32 0.08
CA ALA A 219 11.07 -7.29 -0.52
C ALA A 219 11.88 -6.71 -1.67
N TRP A 220 12.98 -7.37 -1.96
CA TRP A 220 13.83 -7.07 -3.09
C TRP A 220 13.35 -7.79 -4.33
N GLN A 221 13.42 -7.09 -5.46
CA GLN A 221 13.33 -7.66 -6.79
C GLN A 221 14.60 -7.25 -7.56
N GLY A 222 15.57 -8.15 -7.62
CA GLY A 222 16.88 -7.81 -8.15
C GLY A 222 17.55 -6.68 -7.33
N GLU A 223 17.92 -5.60 -8.00
CA GLU A 223 18.54 -4.42 -7.36
C GLU A 223 17.52 -3.41 -6.81
N TYR A 224 16.23 -3.68 -6.96
CA TYR A 224 15.14 -2.78 -6.57
C TYR A 224 14.45 -3.27 -5.31
N TYR A 225 14.00 -2.32 -4.50
CA TYR A 225 13.25 -2.63 -3.30
C TYR A 225 11.81 -2.14 -3.42
N LEU A 226 10.86 -3.04 -3.15
CA LEU A 226 9.44 -2.74 -3.10
C LEU A 226 9.05 -2.51 -1.64
N LYS A 227 8.62 -1.28 -1.36
CA LYS A 227 8.16 -0.89 -0.02
C LYS A 227 6.79 -1.48 0.28
N ARG A 228 6.34 -1.27 1.51
CA ARG A 228 4.98 -1.57 1.91
C ARG A 228 3.97 -0.89 0.97
N GLY A 229 2.95 -1.65 0.55
CA GLY A 229 2.01 -1.21 -0.49
C GLY A 229 2.51 -1.45 -1.91
N GLY A 230 3.73 -1.96 -2.08
CA GLY A 230 4.30 -2.32 -3.37
C GLY A 230 5.09 -1.23 -4.08
N TYR A 231 5.17 -0.02 -3.52
CA TYR A 231 5.87 1.11 -4.14
C TYR A 231 7.37 0.84 -4.28
N MET A 232 7.92 1.07 -5.46
CA MET A 232 9.37 1.00 -5.65
C MET A 232 10.07 2.16 -4.92
N ALA A 233 11.02 1.83 -4.06
CA ALA A 233 11.85 2.81 -3.37
C ALA A 233 12.80 3.49 -4.36
N LYS A 234 12.95 4.82 -4.25
CA LYS A 234 13.92 5.62 -5.00
C LYS A 234 14.29 6.88 -4.24
N SER A 235 15.56 7.28 -4.34
CA SER A 235 16.08 8.46 -3.65
C SER A 235 15.77 8.47 -2.15
N GLU A 236 15.86 7.32 -1.50
CA GLU A 236 15.45 7.16 -0.10
C GLU A 236 16.20 6.03 0.60
N TRP A 237 16.21 6.11 1.92
CA TRP A 237 16.72 5.06 2.78
C TRP A 237 15.64 4.03 3.07
N VAL A 238 16.05 2.77 3.09
CA VAL A 238 15.20 1.63 3.48
C VAL A 238 15.95 0.80 4.50
N PHE A 239 15.29 0.49 5.62
CA PHE A 239 15.80 -0.48 6.58
C PHE A 239 15.22 -1.86 6.27
N ASP A 240 16.10 -2.83 6.04
CA ASP A 240 15.72 -4.23 5.84
C ASP A 240 16.02 -5.02 7.12
N SER A 241 14.97 -5.45 7.81
CA SER A 241 15.09 -6.18 9.07
C SER A 241 15.68 -7.59 8.91
N GLN A 242 15.54 -8.20 7.73
CA GLN A 242 16.11 -9.51 7.45
C GLN A 242 17.65 -9.46 7.40
N TYR A 243 18.19 -8.37 6.85
CA TYR A 243 19.64 -8.14 6.78
C TYR A 243 20.16 -7.26 7.90
N ASP A 244 19.26 -6.77 8.77
CA ASP A 244 19.59 -5.84 9.86
C ASP A 244 20.48 -4.68 9.40
N SER A 245 20.11 -4.05 8.29
CA SER A 245 20.89 -2.97 7.71
C SER A 245 20.05 -1.96 6.96
N TRP A 246 20.59 -0.73 6.88
CA TRP A 246 20.10 0.31 6.02
C TRP A 246 20.70 0.19 4.62
N TYR A 247 19.84 0.48 3.63
CA TYR A 247 20.18 0.58 2.23
C TYR A 247 19.71 1.93 1.70
N TYR A 248 20.39 2.45 0.71
CA TYR A 248 19.95 3.64 -0.01
C TYR A 248 19.60 3.28 -1.45
N LEU A 249 18.40 3.66 -1.88
CA LEU A 249 17.96 3.46 -3.26
C LEU A 249 18.20 4.76 -4.03
N ASN A 250 18.93 4.65 -5.13
CA ASN A 250 19.24 5.77 -6.01
C ASN A 250 18.00 6.28 -6.75
N GLN A 251 18.14 7.36 -7.49
CA GLN A 251 17.04 7.95 -8.26
C GLN A 251 16.45 6.99 -9.31
N ASP A 252 17.25 6.06 -9.82
CA ASP A 252 16.82 5.02 -10.75
C ASP A 252 16.17 3.81 -10.05
N GLY A 253 16.08 3.81 -8.72
CA GLY A 253 15.54 2.73 -7.91
C GLY A 253 16.53 1.66 -7.52
N LYS A 254 17.74 1.62 -8.10
CA LYS A 254 18.76 0.63 -7.74
C LYS A 254 19.42 0.96 -6.41
N TYR A 255 19.76 -0.07 -5.61
CA TYR A 255 20.49 0.19 -4.38
C TYR A 255 21.88 0.74 -4.62
N ALA A 256 22.27 1.71 -3.80
CA ALA A 256 23.62 2.28 -3.81
C ALA A 256 24.64 1.28 -3.26
N ARG A 257 25.79 1.19 -3.88
CA ARG A 257 26.92 0.38 -3.44
C ARG A 257 28.26 1.04 -3.77
N ASN A 258 29.23 0.82 -2.90
CA ASN A 258 30.58 1.40 -3.06
C ASN A 258 30.53 2.91 -3.31
N GLN A 259 29.65 3.62 -2.60
CA GLN A 259 29.51 5.06 -2.80
C GLN A 259 29.12 5.79 -1.52
N TRP A 260 29.49 7.07 -1.47
CA TRP A 260 29.07 7.99 -0.44
C TRP A 260 27.74 8.64 -0.82
N ILE A 261 26.86 8.74 0.15
CA ILE A 261 25.58 9.44 0.02
C ILE A 261 25.55 10.56 1.06
N LYS A 262 25.29 11.78 0.59
CA LYS A 262 25.03 12.92 1.48
C LYS A 262 23.54 13.00 1.79
N ASP A 263 23.23 12.98 3.07
CA ASP A 263 21.87 13.13 3.56
C ASP A 263 21.83 14.26 4.61
N GLY A 264 21.18 15.36 4.24
CA GLY A 264 21.27 16.59 5.03
C GLY A 264 22.72 17.11 5.07
N ASP A 265 23.24 17.25 6.27
CA ASP A 265 24.64 17.67 6.54
C ASP A 265 25.59 16.48 6.82
N LYS A 266 25.09 15.24 6.73
CA LYS A 266 25.83 14.02 7.05
C LYS A 266 26.18 13.22 5.81
N TRP A 267 27.33 12.53 5.86
CA TRP A 267 27.79 11.61 4.84
C TRP A 267 27.74 10.17 5.34
N TYR A 268 27.27 9.28 4.48
CA TYR A 268 27.13 7.85 4.73
C TYR A 268 27.75 7.07 3.59
N TYR A 269 28.35 5.92 3.89
CA TYR A 269 28.90 5.05 2.87
C TYR A 269 28.15 3.72 2.78
N LEU A 270 27.80 3.32 1.56
CA LEU A 270 27.20 2.03 1.26
C LEU A 270 28.27 1.08 0.75
N LEU A 271 28.39 -0.09 1.40
CA LEU A 271 29.37 -1.12 1.08
C LEU A 271 29.06 -1.82 -0.26
N ALA A 272 29.91 -2.74 -0.68
CA ALA A 272 29.75 -3.48 -1.93
C ALA A 272 28.45 -4.26 -2.04
N ASP A 273 27.91 -4.74 -0.91
CA ASP A 273 26.62 -5.42 -0.80
C ASP A 273 25.43 -4.48 -0.56
N GLY A 274 25.67 -3.18 -0.57
CA GLY A 274 24.67 -2.14 -0.34
C GLY A 274 24.42 -1.80 1.13
N LYS A 275 24.98 -2.54 2.08
CA LYS A 275 24.78 -2.27 3.50
C LYS A 275 25.46 -0.98 3.94
N LEU A 276 24.81 -0.25 4.84
CA LEU A 276 25.40 0.92 5.47
C LEU A 276 26.66 0.54 6.28
N ALA A 277 27.79 1.19 5.97
CA ALA A 277 29.01 1.05 6.75
C ALA A 277 28.85 1.69 8.13
N LYS A 278 29.20 0.95 9.18
CA LYS A 278 29.14 1.39 10.59
C LYS A 278 30.42 0.98 11.33
N ASN A 279 30.87 1.83 12.23
CA ASN A 279 32.01 1.54 13.12
C ASN A 279 33.23 1.02 12.34
N MET A 280 33.57 1.65 11.23
CA MET A 280 34.67 1.21 10.39
C MET A 280 35.34 2.39 9.69
N THR A 281 36.47 2.13 9.07
CA THR A 281 37.16 3.07 8.20
C THR A 281 37.01 2.65 6.74
N VAL A 282 36.54 3.55 5.90
CA VAL A 282 36.35 3.34 4.48
C VAL A 282 37.24 4.31 3.72
N ASN A 283 38.20 3.82 2.96
CA ASN A 283 39.16 4.64 2.19
C ASN A 283 39.82 5.76 3.01
N GLY A 284 40.16 5.47 4.28
CA GLY A 284 40.76 6.42 5.19
C GLY A 284 39.77 7.32 5.96
N TYR A 285 38.49 7.23 5.67
CA TYR A 285 37.42 7.99 6.35
C TYR A 285 36.71 7.11 7.38
N LYS A 286 36.58 7.63 8.61
CA LYS A 286 35.95 6.91 9.70
C LYS A 286 34.45 7.19 9.73
N VAL A 287 33.66 6.13 9.88
CA VAL A 287 32.22 6.23 10.14
C VAL A 287 31.89 5.67 11.53
N ASN A 288 30.94 6.31 12.21
CA ASN A 288 30.53 5.96 13.57
C ASN A 288 29.49 4.84 13.59
N GLU A 289 28.93 4.55 14.76
CA GLU A 289 27.90 3.53 14.97
C GLU A 289 26.58 3.80 14.23
N LYS A 290 26.31 5.05 13.88
CA LYS A 290 25.15 5.46 13.07
C LYS A 290 25.43 5.47 11.57
N GLY A 291 26.68 5.17 11.19
CA GLY A 291 27.12 5.26 9.81
C GLY A 291 27.53 6.67 9.34
N GLU A 292 27.49 7.66 10.23
CA GLU A 292 27.87 9.02 9.90
C GLU A 292 29.41 9.15 9.80
N TRP A 293 29.88 9.83 8.77
CA TRP A 293 31.28 10.24 8.67
C TRP A 293 31.64 11.21 9.81
N VAL A 294 32.76 10.92 10.50
CA VAL A 294 33.26 11.70 11.65
C VAL A 294 34.70 12.15 11.46
#